data_5c0c6db4980b20b2d9cca36c16b04e04
#
_entry.id   5c0c6db4980b20b2d9cca36c16b04e04
#
_cell.length_a   1.000
_cell.length_b   1.000
_cell.length_c   1.000
_cell.angle_alpha   90.00
_cell.angle_beta   90.00
_cell.angle_gamma   90.00
#
_symmetry.space_group_name_H-M   'P 1'
#
loop_
_entity.id
_entity.type
_entity.pdbx_description
1 polymer ?
#
loop_
_entity_poly.entity_id
_entity_poly.type
_entity_poly.pdbx_seq_one_letter_code
_entity_poly.pdbx_strand_id
1 'polypeptide(L)'
;MFFPKLTAPPQQRITADRFLGLDRRGGSPMGSFREMENLWAGGYPVMETRPARGVVAMLKEPRGLICRDAPVWVDGRTLFINGQKTELVLTDGDKQLVSMGAYLLIWPDKKYINTQDLTEYGGLENRTVSTGEVTVSLCRNSGEELGSYSIGEEAPVSPGPGSLWMDTADGEPVLKRYDGGSWLEVENVCTKVAATGIGRGFAAGDGVTVRGCETEGVDGLYPLQAADENWIAVPGMCRTVGSQTAAVTVERTIPDMDFVVEQGNRLWGCKYGIVNGEPVNEIYASKLGDFRNWNSFAGLSTDSYAAARGSDGVFTGAAACLGGVIFFKEDCVERVYPSAAGAHQIVTLRCPGVKKGCGGSAALVDGTLLYVGLNGVYAFDGSMPACVSLPLGNVRLENAVATGWNGQYWLAARDAAGKRHVLVYDTAHGLWHRQDDADFMAFAVCDGALYGLERGGALLDMTGGSGTQEETVRWMAETGELGLSTPESKYLTRLELRVQPEGRARLEALVSYDGGRCWETLGEVIGGDGQTRGYLLHLRPRRCRQLRLRLKGVGRCRVYSLSAVYEKGSDGP
;
A
#
# COMPACT_ATOMS: atom_id res chain seq x y z
N MET A 1 -40.03 -24.82 68.54
CA MET A 1 -38.71 -24.90 67.95
C MET A 1 -38.56 -23.74 66.97
N PHE A 2 -37.79 -22.71 67.27
CA PHE A 2 -37.52 -21.62 66.37
C PHE A 2 -36.35 -22.05 65.45
N PHE A 3 -36.64 -22.28 64.22
CA PHE A 3 -35.55 -22.45 63.22
C PHE A 3 -34.90 -21.07 62.96
N PRO A 4 -33.57 -20.96 63.04
CA PRO A 4 -32.92 -19.70 62.70
C PRO A 4 -33.25 -19.36 61.22
N LYS A 5 -33.67 -18.13 60.98
CA LYS A 5 -33.79 -17.63 59.59
C LYS A 5 -32.45 -17.71 58.95
N LEU A 6 -32.29 -18.61 58.01
CA LEU A 6 -31.12 -18.63 57.12
C LEU A 6 -31.08 -17.32 56.35
N THR A 7 -30.12 -16.50 56.65
CA THR A 7 -29.87 -15.27 55.85
C THR A 7 -29.42 -15.71 54.45
N ALA A 8 -30.12 -15.25 53.43
CA ALA A 8 -29.68 -15.53 52.07
C ALA A 8 -28.25 -15.00 51.85
N PRO A 9 -27.37 -15.74 51.19
CA PRO A 9 -26.02 -15.26 50.90
C PRO A 9 -26.08 -13.94 50.10
N PRO A 10 -25.17 -12.99 50.39
CA PRO A 10 -25.17 -11.71 49.70
C PRO A 10 -24.89 -11.90 48.22
N GLN A 11 -25.80 -11.39 47.39
CA GLN A 11 -25.62 -11.37 45.93
C GLN A 11 -24.67 -10.27 45.54
N GLN A 12 -23.77 -10.57 44.60
CA GLN A 12 -22.85 -9.63 44.01
C GLN A 12 -23.18 -9.47 42.51
N ARG A 13 -22.96 -8.26 41.97
CA ARG A 13 -23.20 -7.95 40.57
C ARG A 13 -21.92 -7.37 39.95
N ILE A 14 -21.57 -7.85 38.78
CA ILE A 14 -20.56 -7.26 37.92
C ILE A 14 -21.21 -6.93 36.58
N THR A 15 -20.96 -5.74 36.08
CA THR A 15 -21.53 -5.25 34.80
C THR A 15 -20.44 -4.78 33.86
N ALA A 16 -20.51 -5.22 32.61
CA ALA A 16 -19.80 -4.65 31.50
C ALA A 16 -20.76 -3.80 30.68
N ASP A 17 -20.56 -2.49 30.69
CA ASP A 17 -21.24 -1.48 29.88
C ASP A 17 -20.29 -0.83 28.84
N ARG A 18 -19.04 -1.28 28.84
CA ARG A 18 -18.02 -0.95 27.89
C ARG A 18 -17.44 -2.23 27.31
N PHE A 19 -17.46 -2.34 25.99
CA PHE A 19 -16.93 -3.50 25.29
C PHE A 19 -15.54 -3.19 24.78
N LEU A 20 -14.56 -3.99 25.20
CA LEU A 20 -13.13 -3.78 25.03
C LEU A 20 -12.55 -4.59 23.85
N GLY A 21 -13.42 -5.13 22.99
CA GLY A 21 -13.03 -5.87 21.79
C GLY A 21 -12.34 -7.20 22.08
N LEU A 22 -11.47 -7.62 21.17
CA LEU A 22 -10.76 -8.90 21.21
C LEU A 22 -9.52 -8.79 22.11
N ASP A 23 -9.49 -9.61 23.17
CA ASP A 23 -8.34 -9.76 24.07
C ASP A 23 -8.15 -11.23 24.45
N ARG A 24 -7.11 -11.85 23.92
CA ARG A 24 -6.78 -13.26 24.13
C ARG A 24 -5.84 -13.52 25.30
N ARG A 25 -5.42 -12.48 25.99
CA ARG A 25 -4.57 -12.59 27.18
C ARG A 25 -5.35 -13.22 28.33
N GLY A 26 -4.63 -13.91 29.22
CA GLY A 26 -5.25 -14.45 30.43
C GLY A 26 -5.68 -13.35 31.39
N GLY A 27 -6.83 -13.52 32.06
CA GLY A 27 -7.34 -12.58 33.09
C GLY A 27 -8.00 -11.32 32.51
N SER A 28 -8.43 -11.34 31.27
CA SER A 28 -9.14 -10.23 30.63
C SER A 28 -10.44 -9.89 31.37
N PRO A 29 -10.78 -8.59 31.52
CA PRO A 29 -11.97 -8.17 32.25
C PRO A 29 -13.27 -8.55 31.54
N MET A 30 -14.38 -8.56 32.26
CA MET A 30 -15.70 -8.68 31.65
C MET A 30 -15.92 -7.50 30.70
N GLY A 31 -16.39 -7.79 29.48
CA GLY A 31 -16.49 -6.80 28.38
C GLY A 31 -15.41 -6.95 27.30
N SER A 32 -14.33 -7.71 27.56
CA SER A 32 -13.41 -8.19 26.54
C SER A 32 -13.75 -9.63 26.12
N PHE A 33 -13.35 -9.97 24.90
CA PHE A 33 -13.67 -11.26 24.29
C PHE A 33 -12.40 -11.98 23.84
N ARG A 34 -12.33 -13.27 24.13
CA ARG A 34 -11.27 -14.14 23.66
C ARG A 34 -11.44 -14.48 22.17
N GLU A 35 -12.69 -14.64 21.75
CA GLU A 35 -13.08 -14.84 20.36
C GLU A 35 -14.28 -13.96 20.04
N MET A 36 -14.27 -13.38 18.86
CA MET A 36 -15.40 -12.63 18.34
C MET A 36 -15.45 -12.73 16.82
N GLU A 37 -16.63 -12.54 16.27
CA GLU A 37 -16.88 -12.63 14.83
C GLU A 37 -18.00 -11.67 14.43
N ASN A 38 -17.77 -10.86 13.40
CA ASN A 38 -18.74 -9.95 12.80
C ASN A 38 -19.38 -8.95 13.79
N LEU A 39 -18.65 -8.62 14.84
CA LEU A 39 -18.99 -7.57 15.79
C LEU A 39 -17.88 -6.53 15.82
N TRP A 40 -18.26 -5.28 15.97
CA TRP A 40 -17.33 -4.17 16.06
C TRP A 40 -17.81 -3.10 17.02
N ALA A 41 -16.97 -2.11 17.30
CA ALA A 41 -17.29 -0.99 18.17
C ALA A 41 -17.54 0.29 17.38
N GLY A 42 -18.29 0.22 16.30
CA GLY A 42 -18.67 1.41 15.51
C GLY A 42 -19.44 2.45 16.31
N GLY A 43 -20.14 2.00 17.35
CA GLY A 43 -20.83 2.85 18.31
C GLY A 43 -20.27 2.76 19.73
N TYR A 44 -18.92 2.65 19.90
CA TYR A 44 -18.29 2.57 21.21
C TYR A 44 -18.95 3.50 22.23
N PRO A 45 -19.25 3.04 23.47
CA PRO A 45 -18.84 1.76 24.10
C PRO A 45 -19.75 0.56 23.81
N VAL A 46 -20.74 0.69 22.94
CA VAL A 46 -21.69 -0.35 22.54
C VAL A 46 -21.04 -1.31 21.55
N MET A 47 -21.30 -2.59 21.67
CA MET A 47 -20.93 -3.59 20.67
C MET A 47 -22.07 -3.80 19.71
N GLU A 48 -21.79 -3.75 18.40
CA GLU A 48 -22.81 -3.93 17.37
C GLU A 48 -22.36 -4.88 16.26
N THR A 49 -23.33 -5.44 15.55
CA THR A 49 -23.07 -6.25 14.36
C THR A 49 -22.55 -5.37 13.23
N ARG A 50 -21.53 -5.83 12.51
CA ARG A 50 -21.04 -5.13 11.31
C ARG A 50 -22.15 -4.92 10.27
N PRO A 51 -22.04 -3.94 9.40
CA PRO A 51 -22.92 -3.81 8.24
C PRO A 51 -22.90 -5.06 7.36
N ALA A 52 -23.99 -5.32 6.66
CA ALA A 52 -24.01 -6.29 5.57
C ALA A 52 -23.10 -5.79 4.44
N ARG A 53 -22.32 -6.67 3.84
CA ARG A 53 -21.48 -6.35 2.69
C ARG A 53 -22.27 -6.47 1.40
N GLY A 54 -21.90 -5.67 0.38
CA GLY A 54 -22.50 -5.73 -0.94
C GLY A 54 -21.53 -6.25 -1.98
N VAL A 55 -21.93 -7.24 -2.78
CA VAL A 55 -21.14 -7.74 -3.91
C VAL A 55 -21.29 -6.77 -5.09
N VAL A 56 -20.23 -6.05 -5.42
CA VAL A 56 -20.20 -5.05 -6.50
C VAL A 56 -19.86 -5.70 -7.84
N ALA A 57 -18.91 -6.63 -7.84
CA ALA A 57 -18.51 -7.35 -9.04
C ALA A 57 -17.96 -8.74 -8.66
N MET A 58 -17.99 -9.66 -9.64
CA MET A 58 -17.35 -10.98 -9.54
C MET A 58 -16.30 -11.10 -10.63
N LEU A 59 -15.03 -11.14 -10.21
CA LEU A 59 -13.85 -11.28 -11.06
C LEU A 59 -13.56 -12.78 -11.24
N LYS A 60 -13.02 -13.13 -12.39
CA LYS A 60 -12.57 -14.51 -12.66
C LYS A 60 -11.17 -14.77 -12.10
N GLU A 61 -10.28 -13.81 -12.27
CA GLU A 61 -8.88 -13.86 -11.86
C GLU A 61 -8.45 -12.52 -11.25
N PRO A 62 -8.80 -12.25 -9.97
CA PRO A 62 -8.47 -10.98 -9.34
C PRO A 62 -6.95 -10.81 -9.23
N ARG A 63 -6.42 -9.65 -9.65
CA ARG A 63 -4.98 -9.37 -9.72
C ARG A 63 -4.55 -8.06 -9.08
N GLY A 64 -5.46 -7.17 -8.77
CA GLY A 64 -5.17 -5.88 -8.16
C GLY A 64 -6.41 -5.02 -7.99
N LEU A 65 -6.35 -4.13 -7.01
CA LEU A 65 -7.40 -3.17 -6.68
C LEU A 65 -6.76 -1.87 -6.21
N ILE A 66 -7.27 -0.76 -6.70
CA ILE A 66 -6.95 0.58 -6.21
C ILE A 66 -8.20 1.46 -6.30
N CYS A 67 -8.21 2.59 -5.60
CA CYS A 67 -9.20 3.63 -5.81
C CYS A 67 -8.63 4.80 -6.62
N ARG A 68 -9.47 5.29 -7.51
CA ARG A 68 -9.37 6.63 -8.11
C ARG A 68 -10.65 7.41 -7.73
N ASP A 69 -11.46 7.83 -8.67
CA ASP A 69 -12.81 8.37 -8.40
C ASP A 69 -13.80 7.24 -8.08
N ALA A 70 -13.52 6.03 -8.53
CA ALA A 70 -14.23 4.80 -8.25
C ALA A 70 -13.25 3.62 -8.14
N PRO A 71 -13.68 2.42 -7.69
CA PRO A 71 -12.83 1.24 -7.67
C PRO A 71 -12.29 0.91 -9.06
N VAL A 72 -10.99 0.69 -9.14
CA VAL A 72 -10.25 0.24 -10.33
C VAL A 72 -9.65 -1.12 -10.01
N TRP A 73 -9.90 -2.12 -10.86
CA TRP A 73 -9.44 -3.48 -10.62
C TRP A 73 -8.84 -4.14 -11.85
N VAL A 74 -8.04 -5.16 -11.61
CA VAL A 74 -7.47 -6.01 -12.65
C VAL A 74 -8.08 -7.40 -12.55
N ASP A 75 -8.66 -7.89 -13.66
CA ASP A 75 -9.20 -9.25 -13.82
C ASP A 75 -8.38 -9.97 -14.90
N GLY A 76 -7.54 -10.92 -14.50
CA GLY A 76 -6.56 -11.57 -15.36
C GLY A 76 -5.60 -10.55 -15.99
N ARG A 77 -5.71 -10.37 -17.29
CA ARG A 77 -4.88 -9.45 -18.10
C ARG A 77 -5.61 -8.15 -18.46
N THR A 78 -6.76 -7.90 -17.89
CA THR A 78 -7.63 -6.79 -18.24
C THR A 78 -7.76 -5.81 -17.07
N LEU A 79 -7.57 -4.53 -17.36
CA LEU A 79 -7.80 -3.44 -16.42
C LEU A 79 -9.22 -2.90 -16.62
N PHE A 80 -9.93 -2.69 -15.51
CA PHE A 80 -11.26 -2.07 -15.47
C PHE A 80 -11.20 -0.76 -14.69
N ILE A 81 -11.68 0.32 -15.29
CA ILE A 81 -11.78 1.66 -14.67
C ILE A 81 -13.26 2.07 -14.73
N ASN A 82 -13.85 2.43 -13.60
CA ASN A 82 -15.27 2.76 -13.48
C ASN A 82 -16.20 1.67 -14.05
N GLY A 83 -15.83 0.40 -13.88
CA GLY A 83 -16.56 -0.73 -14.43
C GLY A 83 -16.39 -0.94 -15.95
N GLN A 84 -15.66 -0.07 -16.64
CA GLN A 84 -15.39 -0.18 -18.07
C GLN A 84 -14.07 -0.91 -18.32
N LYS A 85 -14.09 -1.83 -19.27
CA LYS A 85 -12.90 -2.50 -19.76
C LYS A 85 -12.04 -1.52 -20.56
N THR A 86 -10.73 -1.49 -20.27
CA THR A 86 -9.75 -0.73 -21.07
C THR A 86 -9.13 -1.60 -22.16
N GLU A 87 -8.53 -0.95 -23.16
CA GLU A 87 -7.77 -1.62 -24.24
C GLU A 87 -6.32 -1.96 -23.80
N LEU A 88 -5.88 -1.49 -22.64
CA LEU A 88 -4.56 -1.79 -22.09
C LEU A 88 -4.45 -3.27 -21.71
N VAL A 89 -3.62 -4.02 -22.41
CA VAL A 89 -3.36 -5.44 -22.13
C VAL A 89 -2.21 -5.58 -21.14
N LEU A 90 -2.41 -6.35 -20.07
CA LEU A 90 -1.42 -6.63 -19.03
C LEU A 90 -0.85 -8.06 -19.15
N THR A 91 0.25 -8.33 -18.44
CA THR A 91 0.77 -9.69 -18.26
C THR A 91 0.00 -10.44 -17.17
N ASP A 92 0.21 -11.73 -17.01
CA ASP A 92 -0.36 -12.49 -15.90
C ASP A 92 0.35 -12.14 -14.58
N GLY A 93 -0.33 -12.40 -13.46
CA GLY A 93 0.19 -12.20 -12.09
C GLY A 93 -0.35 -10.96 -11.39
N ASP A 94 -0.12 -10.92 -10.09
CA ASP A 94 -0.60 -9.84 -9.21
C ASP A 94 0.04 -8.50 -9.62
N LYS A 95 -0.74 -7.42 -9.51
CA LYS A 95 -0.33 -6.08 -9.91
C LYS A 95 -0.23 -5.14 -8.73
N GLN A 96 0.84 -4.38 -8.71
CA GLN A 96 0.95 -3.18 -7.89
C GLN A 96 0.49 -1.99 -8.72
N LEU A 97 -0.55 -1.32 -8.26
CA LEU A 97 -1.16 -0.17 -8.91
C LEU A 97 -0.77 1.10 -8.15
N VAL A 98 -0.26 2.10 -8.83
CA VAL A 98 0.19 3.35 -8.24
C VAL A 98 -0.39 4.52 -9.03
N SER A 99 -0.94 5.51 -8.33
CA SER A 99 -1.49 6.72 -8.95
C SER A 99 -0.49 7.86 -8.90
N MET A 100 -0.36 8.61 -10.00
CA MET A 100 0.40 9.85 -10.06
C MET A 100 -0.34 10.85 -10.98
N GLY A 101 -0.87 11.91 -10.40
CA GLY A 101 -1.72 12.86 -11.15
C GLY A 101 -2.91 12.17 -11.81
N ALA A 102 -3.12 12.37 -13.10
CA ALA A 102 -4.19 11.71 -13.88
C ALA A 102 -3.84 10.27 -14.28
N TYR A 103 -2.62 9.82 -14.06
CA TYR A 103 -2.14 8.54 -14.54
C TYR A 103 -2.22 7.45 -13.47
N LEU A 104 -2.58 6.26 -13.92
CA LEU A 104 -2.45 4.99 -13.20
C LEU A 104 -1.28 4.20 -13.80
N LEU A 105 -0.38 3.77 -12.95
CA LEU A 105 0.85 3.06 -13.29
C LEU A 105 0.76 1.62 -12.77
N ILE A 106 1.21 0.66 -13.57
CA ILE A 106 1.01 -0.76 -13.34
C ILE A 106 2.37 -1.49 -13.33
N TRP A 107 2.72 -2.08 -12.17
CA TRP A 107 3.88 -2.95 -12.01
C TRP A 107 3.47 -4.41 -11.84
N PRO A 108 4.30 -5.38 -12.29
CA PRO A 108 5.62 -5.23 -12.92
C PRO A 108 5.57 -4.93 -14.43
N ASP A 109 4.40 -4.71 -15.02
CA ASP A 109 4.22 -4.50 -16.47
C ASP A 109 4.92 -3.25 -17.00
N LYS A 110 5.30 -2.29 -16.12
CA LYS A 110 5.89 -1.00 -16.49
C LYS A 110 5.02 -0.28 -17.54
N LYS A 111 3.71 -0.20 -17.26
CA LYS A 111 2.70 0.42 -18.12
C LYS A 111 1.97 1.54 -17.42
N TYR A 112 1.38 2.43 -18.19
CA TYR A 112 0.55 3.52 -17.71
C TYR A 112 -0.73 3.67 -18.52
N ILE A 113 -1.73 4.28 -17.91
CA ILE A 113 -2.96 4.74 -18.55
C ILE A 113 -3.43 6.04 -17.91
N ASN A 114 -3.89 6.98 -18.72
CA ASN A 114 -4.56 8.18 -18.25
C ASN A 114 -6.01 7.83 -17.85
N THR A 115 -6.37 8.04 -16.59
CA THR A 115 -7.71 7.70 -16.10
C THR A 115 -8.80 8.69 -16.51
N GLN A 116 -8.42 9.86 -17.05
CA GLN A 116 -9.33 10.85 -17.63
C GLN A 116 -9.52 10.67 -19.13
N ASP A 117 -8.52 10.08 -19.82
CA ASP A 117 -8.56 9.72 -21.24
C ASP A 117 -8.03 8.30 -21.43
N LEU A 118 -8.92 7.32 -21.47
CA LEU A 118 -8.57 5.90 -21.58
C LEU A 118 -7.92 5.52 -22.91
N THR A 119 -7.84 6.43 -23.88
CA THR A 119 -7.13 6.22 -25.15
C THR A 119 -5.63 6.54 -25.02
N GLU A 120 -5.24 7.29 -23.98
CA GLU A 120 -3.86 7.59 -23.67
C GLU A 120 -3.27 6.54 -22.71
N TYR A 121 -2.62 5.54 -23.27
CA TYR A 121 -1.94 4.48 -22.52
C TYR A 121 -0.69 3.98 -23.25
N GLY A 122 0.23 3.33 -22.53
CA GLY A 122 1.45 2.81 -23.14
C GLY A 122 2.42 2.12 -22.17
N GLY A 123 3.61 1.82 -22.69
CA GLY A 123 4.75 1.36 -21.92
C GLY A 123 5.56 2.53 -21.35
N LEU A 124 6.18 2.33 -20.20
CA LEU A 124 7.13 3.29 -19.63
C LEU A 124 8.49 3.22 -20.34
N GLU A 125 8.88 2.03 -20.77
CA GLU A 125 10.11 1.80 -21.53
C GLU A 125 9.91 2.09 -23.02
N ASN A 126 10.95 2.58 -23.68
CA ASN A 126 10.99 2.75 -25.13
C ASN A 126 12.37 2.39 -25.65
N ARG A 127 12.42 1.70 -26.80
CA ARG A 127 13.67 1.34 -27.48
C ARG A 127 13.49 1.43 -28.96
N THR A 128 14.40 2.15 -29.62
CA THR A 128 14.50 2.22 -31.07
C THR A 128 15.88 1.77 -31.52
N VAL A 129 15.95 1.23 -32.72
CA VAL A 129 17.18 0.85 -33.38
C VAL A 129 17.14 1.47 -34.76
N SER A 130 18.19 2.21 -35.13
CA SER A 130 18.26 2.84 -36.43
C SER A 130 18.23 1.84 -37.58
N THR A 131 17.62 2.23 -38.66
CA THR A 131 17.66 1.48 -39.93
C THR A 131 18.24 2.37 -41.03
N GLY A 132 19.18 1.82 -41.83
CA GLY A 132 19.87 2.55 -42.87
C GLY A 132 21.04 3.40 -42.33
N GLU A 133 21.38 4.43 -43.10
CA GLU A 133 22.46 5.34 -42.74
C GLU A 133 22.10 6.19 -41.53
N VAL A 134 23.05 6.30 -40.59
CA VAL A 134 22.97 7.20 -39.42
C VAL A 134 23.89 8.37 -39.66
N THR A 135 23.38 9.58 -39.53
CA THR A 135 24.18 10.80 -39.63
C THR A 135 24.32 11.48 -38.30
N VAL A 136 25.53 11.93 -38.00
CA VAL A 136 25.85 12.74 -36.82
C VAL A 136 26.23 14.13 -37.26
N SER A 137 25.55 15.15 -36.77
CA SER A 137 25.76 16.56 -37.09
C SER A 137 25.64 17.45 -35.83
N LEU A 138 26.10 18.71 -35.97
CA LEU A 138 25.89 19.69 -34.92
C LEU A 138 24.56 20.42 -35.13
N CYS A 139 23.85 20.67 -34.04
CA CYS A 139 22.58 21.37 -34.08
C CYS A 139 22.44 22.33 -32.88
N ARG A 140 21.40 23.15 -32.91
CA ARG A 140 20.93 23.88 -31.74
C ARG A 140 20.15 22.96 -30.81
N ASN A 141 19.85 23.40 -29.59
CA ASN A 141 19.00 22.69 -28.65
C ASN A 141 17.58 22.39 -29.20
N SER A 142 17.12 23.09 -30.24
CA SER A 142 15.88 22.83 -30.98
C SER A 142 15.97 21.67 -31.97
N GLY A 143 17.17 21.14 -32.25
CA GLY A 143 17.43 20.17 -33.32
C GLY A 143 17.66 20.80 -34.69
N GLU A 144 17.64 22.14 -34.83
CA GLU A 144 17.98 22.85 -36.06
C GLU A 144 19.47 22.67 -36.35
N GLU A 145 19.79 22.14 -37.51
CA GLU A 145 21.18 21.90 -37.93
C GLU A 145 21.96 23.19 -38.09
N LEU A 146 23.17 23.17 -37.61
CA LEU A 146 24.14 24.24 -37.85
C LEU A 146 24.75 24.03 -39.25
N GLY A 147 24.96 25.13 -39.96
CA GLY A 147 25.54 25.10 -41.28
C GLY A 147 26.97 24.54 -41.31
N SER A 148 27.58 24.48 -42.48
CA SER A 148 28.96 24.02 -42.63
C SER A 148 29.93 24.88 -41.81
N TYR A 149 30.90 24.23 -41.18
CA TYR A 149 31.93 24.86 -40.38
C TYR A 149 33.32 24.31 -40.73
N SER A 150 34.36 25.11 -40.49
CA SER A 150 35.74 24.67 -40.55
C SER A 150 36.19 24.10 -39.20
N ILE A 151 37.15 23.18 -39.21
CA ILE A 151 37.74 22.58 -38.01
C ILE A 151 39.23 22.88 -38.00
N GLY A 152 39.78 23.28 -36.89
CA GLY A 152 41.22 23.50 -36.76
C GLY A 152 41.60 24.24 -35.48
N GLU A 153 42.89 24.19 -35.15
CA GLU A 153 43.49 24.89 -34.01
C GLU A 153 43.66 26.40 -34.29
N GLU A 154 43.72 26.77 -35.58
CA GLU A 154 43.85 28.14 -36.00
C GLU A 154 42.58 28.63 -36.70
N ALA A 155 42.22 29.87 -36.43
CA ALA A 155 41.05 30.50 -37.07
C ALA A 155 41.20 30.61 -38.57
N PRO A 156 40.12 30.38 -39.37
CA PRO A 156 40.13 30.51 -40.82
C PRO A 156 40.60 31.89 -41.27
N VAL A 157 41.43 31.92 -42.31
CA VAL A 157 41.90 33.14 -42.91
C VAL A 157 40.80 33.74 -43.80
N SER A 158 40.40 34.98 -43.57
CA SER A 158 39.35 35.70 -44.31
C SER A 158 37.94 35.13 -44.17
N PRO A 159 37.42 34.94 -42.95
CA PRO A 159 36.05 34.47 -42.77
C PRO A 159 35.04 35.54 -43.19
N GLY A 160 33.91 35.09 -43.77
CA GLY A 160 32.76 35.98 -43.98
C GLY A 160 31.89 36.09 -42.73
N PRO A 161 31.11 37.18 -42.56
CA PRO A 161 30.16 37.26 -41.45
C PRO A 161 29.20 36.06 -41.45
N GLY A 162 29.03 35.40 -40.27
CA GLY A 162 28.24 34.19 -40.12
C GLY A 162 28.99 32.87 -40.30
N SER A 163 30.27 32.90 -40.78
CA SER A 163 31.12 31.70 -40.87
C SER A 163 31.24 31.02 -39.51
N LEU A 164 31.20 29.68 -39.48
CA LEU A 164 31.36 28.85 -38.28
C LEU A 164 32.74 28.17 -38.32
N TRP A 165 33.37 28.10 -37.15
CA TRP A 165 34.65 27.45 -36.93
C TRP A 165 34.65 26.69 -35.60
N MET A 166 34.98 25.40 -35.69
CA MET A 166 35.22 24.58 -34.51
C MET A 166 36.69 24.72 -34.11
N ASP A 167 36.93 25.44 -33.04
CA ASP A 167 38.25 25.64 -32.45
C ASP A 167 38.60 24.40 -31.61
N THR A 168 39.73 23.79 -31.89
CA THR A 168 40.22 22.56 -31.22
C THR A 168 41.54 22.79 -30.48
N ALA A 169 42.00 24.05 -30.33
CA ALA A 169 43.31 24.38 -29.77
C ALA A 169 43.41 24.01 -28.26
N ASP A 170 42.38 24.22 -27.46
CA ASP A 170 42.38 24.14 -26.00
C ASP A 170 41.74 22.84 -25.43
N GLY A 171 41.82 21.73 -26.15
CA GLY A 171 41.39 20.39 -25.67
C GLY A 171 39.90 20.11 -25.90
N GLU A 172 38.98 20.81 -25.27
CA GLU A 172 37.54 20.69 -25.57
C GLU A 172 37.16 21.57 -26.75
N PRO A 173 36.55 21.04 -27.81
CA PRO A 173 36.21 21.82 -29.01
C PRO A 173 35.14 22.87 -28.69
N VAL A 174 35.31 24.08 -29.21
CA VAL A 174 34.36 25.20 -29.06
C VAL A 174 33.93 25.66 -30.44
N LEU A 175 32.61 25.70 -30.70
CA LEU A 175 32.09 26.25 -31.95
C LEU A 175 32.00 27.77 -31.85
N LYS A 176 32.65 28.47 -32.79
CA LYS A 176 32.67 29.92 -32.85
C LYS A 176 32.03 30.41 -34.14
N ARG A 177 31.37 31.55 -34.07
CA ARG A 177 30.78 32.25 -35.23
C ARG A 177 31.43 33.62 -35.41
N TYR A 178 31.81 33.92 -36.63
CA TYR A 178 32.36 35.21 -36.99
C TYR A 178 31.26 36.26 -37.15
N ASP A 179 31.32 37.37 -36.42
CA ASP A 179 30.35 38.45 -36.50
C ASP A 179 30.69 39.55 -37.51
N GLY A 180 31.85 39.45 -38.14
CA GLY A 180 32.42 40.44 -39.06
C GLY A 180 33.63 41.20 -38.47
N GLY A 181 33.94 40.99 -37.19
CA GLY A 181 35.10 41.62 -36.49
C GLY A 181 35.81 40.67 -35.54
N SER A 182 35.07 39.74 -34.93
CA SER A 182 35.59 38.77 -33.95
C SER A 182 34.88 37.44 -34.04
N TRP A 183 35.52 36.39 -33.45
CA TRP A 183 34.93 35.07 -33.27
C TRP A 183 34.24 35.01 -31.94
N LEU A 184 32.93 34.79 -31.94
CA LEU A 184 32.09 34.65 -30.73
C LEU A 184 31.69 33.18 -30.58
N GLU A 185 31.70 32.69 -29.33
CA GLU A 185 31.26 31.34 -29.02
C GLU A 185 29.77 31.17 -29.33
N VAL A 186 29.41 30.02 -29.91
CA VAL A 186 28.01 29.63 -30.15
C VAL A 186 27.52 28.83 -28.97
N GLU A 187 26.65 29.43 -28.17
CA GLU A 187 26.05 28.78 -27.01
C GLU A 187 25.04 27.69 -27.43
N ASN A 188 24.81 26.73 -26.51
CA ASN A 188 23.80 25.68 -26.66
C ASN A 188 23.95 24.80 -27.94
N VAL A 189 25.19 24.45 -28.25
CA VAL A 189 25.48 23.50 -29.34
C VAL A 189 25.22 22.08 -28.83
N CYS A 190 24.47 21.30 -29.59
CA CYS A 190 24.09 19.92 -29.34
C CYS A 190 24.56 19.01 -30.47
N THR A 191 24.63 17.72 -30.20
CA THR A 191 24.87 16.70 -31.22
C THR A 191 23.54 16.08 -31.63
N LYS A 192 23.26 16.12 -32.95
CA LYS A 192 22.10 15.50 -33.58
C LYS A 192 22.50 14.15 -34.15
N VAL A 193 21.73 13.11 -33.78
CA VAL A 193 21.82 11.78 -34.39
C VAL A 193 20.56 11.55 -35.19
N ALA A 194 20.67 11.42 -36.50
CA ALA A 194 19.54 11.27 -37.40
C ALA A 194 19.60 9.94 -38.15
N ALA A 195 18.51 9.19 -38.10
CA ALA A 195 18.27 7.96 -38.84
C ALA A 195 16.77 7.66 -38.87
N THR A 196 16.32 6.88 -39.83
CA THR A 196 14.90 6.51 -39.93
C THR A 196 14.39 5.86 -38.64
N GLY A 197 13.38 6.49 -38.01
CA GLY A 197 12.65 5.98 -36.85
C GLY A 197 13.41 6.03 -35.52
N ILE A 198 14.63 6.60 -35.47
CA ILE A 198 15.48 6.57 -34.27
C ILE A 198 14.88 7.33 -33.08
N GLY A 199 14.17 8.43 -33.36
CA GLY A 199 13.58 9.27 -32.31
C GLY A 199 12.11 8.95 -32.01
N ARG A 200 11.53 7.91 -32.61
CA ARG A 200 10.11 7.55 -32.43
C ARG A 200 9.76 7.27 -30.99
N GLY A 201 8.76 8.00 -30.44
CA GLY A 201 8.28 7.83 -29.08
C GLY A 201 9.18 8.44 -28.00
N PHE A 202 10.18 9.23 -28.39
CA PHE A 202 10.95 10.07 -27.48
C PHE A 202 10.54 11.54 -27.58
N ALA A 203 10.81 12.28 -26.51
CA ALA A 203 10.54 13.71 -26.41
C ALA A 203 11.71 14.44 -25.73
N ALA A 204 11.71 15.77 -25.82
CA ALA A 204 12.65 16.60 -25.09
C ALA A 204 12.55 16.33 -23.58
N GLY A 205 13.69 16.20 -22.90
CA GLY A 205 13.79 15.90 -21.48
C GLY A 205 13.75 14.41 -21.12
N ASP A 206 13.49 13.50 -22.06
CA ASP A 206 13.61 12.06 -21.82
C ASP A 206 15.07 11.68 -21.53
N GLY A 207 15.30 10.94 -20.44
CA GLY A 207 16.60 10.35 -20.13
C GLY A 207 16.79 9.08 -20.95
N VAL A 208 17.74 9.09 -21.87
CA VAL A 208 18.00 7.97 -22.77
C VAL A 208 19.45 7.50 -22.71
N THR A 209 19.67 6.22 -22.99
CA THR A 209 21.00 5.68 -23.28
C THR A 209 21.15 5.53 -24.79
N VAL A 210 22.21 6.14 -25.35
CA VAL A 210 22.60 6.01 -26.75
C VAL A 210 23.77 5.04 -26.84
N ARG A 211 23.73 4.08 -27.77
CA ARG A 211 24.78 3.08 -27.96
C ARG A 211 24.97 2.73 -29.44
N GLY A 212 26.23 2.44 -29.80
CA GLY A 212 26.60 1.97 -31.13
C GLY A 212 26.90 3.08 -32.08
N CYS A 213 27.09 4.30 -31.60
CA CYS A 213 27.55 5.41 -32.44
C CYS A 213 29.06 5.31 -32.61
N GLU A 214 29.55 5.32 -33.87
CA GLU A 214 30.99 5.28 -34.18
C GLU A 214 31.66 6.63 -33.92
N THR A 215 30.88 7.70 -33.85
CA THR A 215 31.36 9.02 -33.48
C THR A 215 31.69 9.08 -31.99
N GLU A 216 32.95 9.40 -31.67
CA GLU A 216 33.44 9.47 -30.31
C GLU A 216 32.66 10.50 -29.47
N GLY A 217 32.29 10.10 -28.25
CA GLY A 217 31.60 10.96 -27.26
C GLY A 217 30.10 11.07 -27.49
N VAL A 218 29.48 10.32 -28.41
CA VAL A 218 28.03 10.31 -28.63
C VAL A 218 27.34 9.18 -27.85
N ASP A 219 28.00 8.03 -27.65
CA ASP A 219 27.46 6.99 -26.78
C ASP A 219 27.47 7.45 -25.33
N GLY A 220 26.34 7.29 -24.65
CA GLY A 220 26.21 7.73 -23.26
C GLY A 220 24.78 7.80 -22.75
N LEU A 221 24.64 8.34 -21.54
CA LEU A 221 23.37 8.60 -20.87
C LEU A 221 23.09 10.11 -20.92
N TYR A 222 22.01 10.51 -21.56
CA TYR A 222 21.66 11.92 -21.78
C TYR A 222 20.20 12.22 -21.52
N PRO A 223 19.87 13.43 -20.97
CA PRO A 223 18.56 14.03 -21.16
C PRO A 223 18.49 14.62 -22.59
N LEU A 224 17.55 14.18 -23.40
CA LEU A 224 17.37 14.69 -24.75
C LEU A 224 17.03 16.18 -24.72
N GLN A 225 17.67 16.97 -25.58
CA GLN A 225 17.33 18.38 -25.77
C GLN A 225 16.11 18.54 -26.69
N ALA A 226 16.04 17.74 -27.73
CA ALA A 226 14.91 17.66 -28.65
C ALA A 226 14.87 16.27 -29.28
N ALA A 227 13.70 15.88 -29.79
CA ALA A 227 13.52 14.66 -30.57
C ALA A 227 12.39 14.85 -31.58
N ASP A 228 12.48 14.14 -32.70
CA ASP A 228 11.44 13.99 -33.71
C ASP A 228 11.45 12.52 -34.17
N GLU A 229 10.54 12.10 -35.02
CA GLU A 229 10.47 10.70 -35.46
C GLU A 229 11.81 10.13 -35.95
N ASN A 230 12.61 10.92 -36.67
CA ASN A 230 13.81 10.45 -37.36
C ASN A 230 15.12 11.04 -36.83
N TRP A 231 15.11 11.70 -35.71
CA TRP A 231 16.33 12.21 -35.09
C TRP A 231 16.15 12.48 -33.59
N ILE A 232 17.29 12.52 -32.89
CA ILE A 232 17.42 12.98 -31.51
C ILE A 232 18.54 14.01 -31.41
N ALA A 233 18.43 14.94 -30.44
CA ALA A 233 19.47 15.89 -30.09
C ALA A 233 19.93 15.63 -28.65
N VAL A 234 21.21 15.26 -28.49
CA VAL A 234 21.84 15.04 -27.17
C VAL A 234 22.67 16.27 -26.78
N PRO A 235 22.76 16.61 -25.49
CA PRO A 235 23.57 17.73 -25.02
C PRO A 235 25.05 17.49 -25.31
N GLY A 236 25.77 18.56 -25.51
CA GLY A 236 27.21 18.52 -25.82
C GLY A 236 27.53 18.42 -27.30
N MET A 237 28.74 18.82 -27.63
CA MET A 237 29.24 18.88 -28.97
C MET A 237 30.21 17.73 -29.22
N CYS A 238 29.95 16.92 -30.26
CA CYS A 238 30.89 15.89 -30.70
C CYS A 238 32.09 16.56 -31.46
N ARG A 239 33.26 15.92 -31.33
CA ARG A 239 34.49 16.42 -31.99
C ARG A 239 34.49 16.23 -33.49
N THR A 240 33.82 15.19 -33.97
CA THR A 240 33.73 14.83 -35.37
C THR A 240 32.28 14.60 -35.77
N VAL A 241 31.93 14.97 -36.99
CA VAL A 241 30.65 14.66 -37.61
C VAL A 241 30.85 13.70 -38.75
N GLY A 242 29.83 12.94 -39.08
CA GLY A 242 29.94 11.95 -40.13
C GLY A 242 28.72 11.09 -40.28
N SER A 243 28.86 10.05 -41.10
CA SER A 243 27.81 9.03 -41.24
C SER A 243 28.38 7.64 -41.03
N GLN A 244 27.51 6.73 -40.58
CA GLN A 244 27.82 5.33 -40.38
C GLN A 244 26.66 4.45 -40.85
N THR A 245 26.97 3.20 -41.14
CA THR A 245 25.95 2.17 -41.45
C THR A 245 25.68 1.23 -40.30
N ALA A 246 26.55 1.24 -39.29
CA ALA A 246 26.33 0.50 -38.04
C ALA A 246 25.08 1.03 -37.30
N ALA A 247 24.29 0.11 -36.78
CA ALA A 247 23.04 0.48 -36.12
C ALA A 247 23.27 1.16 -34.75
N VAL A 248 22.60 2.28 -34.54
CA VAL A 248 22.55 2.99 -33.25
C VAL A 248 21.27 2.63 -32.53
N THR A 249 21.39 2.33 -31.23
CA THR A 249 20.26 2.06 -30.36
C THR A 249 20.05 3.23 -29.42
N VAL A 250 18.79 3.67 -29.29
CA VAL A 250 18.35 4.66 -28.30
C VAL A 250 17.31 3.98 -27.40
N GLU A 251 17.53 4.01 -26.10
CA GLU A 251 16.61 3.35 -25.17
C GLU A 251 16.36 4.20 -23.92
N ARG A 252 15.10 4.20 -23.48
CA ARG A 252 14.66 4.67 -22.16
C ARG A 252 14.30 3.46 -21.34
N THR A 253 15.06 3.19 -20.28
CA THR A 253 14.89 2.06 -19.40
C THR A 253 14.29 2.48 -18.08
N ILE A 254 13.48 1.59 -17.49
CA ILE A 254 12.92 1.75 -16.16
C ILE A 254 13.57 0.71 -15.25
N PRO A 255 14.09 1.10 -14.07
CA PRO A 255 14.66 0.13 -13.14
C PRO A 255 13.64 -0.95 -12.78
N ASP A 256 14.12 -2.19 -12.60
CA ASP A 256 13.31 -3.22 -11.97
C ASP A 256 13.14 -2.89 -10.49
N MET A 257 11.91 -2.89 -10.01
CA MET A 257 11.60 -2.50 -8.65
C MET A 257 10.74 -3.54 -7.96
N ASP A 258 11.07 -3.82 -6.69
CA ASP A 258 10.32 -4.75 -5.84
C ASP A 258 9.06 -4.08 -5.27
N PHE A 259 9.16 -2.78 -4.96
CA PHE A 259 8.05 -1.95 -4.48
C PHE A 259 8.14 -0.55 -5.09
N VAL A 260 6.97 0.03 -5.38
CA VAL A 260 6.86 1.38 -5.95
C VAL A 260 5.78 2.14 -5.21
N VAL A 261 6.05 3.40 -4.87
CA VAL A 261 5.09 4.32 -4.24
C VAL A 261 5.22 5.71 -4.83
N GLU A 262 4.15 6.49 -4.79
CA GLU A 262 4.19 7.91 -5.16
C GLU A 262 4.36 8.78 -3.92
N GLN A 263 5.25 9.76 -3.99
CA GLN A 263 5.38 10.81 -2.98
C GLN A 263 5.96 12.09 -3.59
N GLY A 264 5.24 13.19 -3.41
CA GLY A 264 5.72 14.51 -3.80
C GLY A 264 5.90 14.68 -5.31
N ASN A 265 4.95 14.14 -6.09
CA ASN A 265 4.95 14.15 -7.55
C ASN A 265 6.18 13.45 -8.17
N ARG A 266 6.67 12.41 -7.48
CA ARG A 266 7.70 11.46 -7.93
C ARG A 266 7.26 10.04 -7.62
N LEU A 267 7.62 9.12 -8.48
CA LEU A 267 7.62 7.70 -8.12
C LEU A 267 8.92 7.36 -7.41
N TRP A 268 8.80 6.62 -6.34
CA TRP A 268 9.91 6.06 -5.57
C TRP A 268 9.85 4.55 -5.63
N GLY A 269 10.99 3.91 -5.83
CA GLY A 269 11.06 2.46 -5.87
C GLY A 269 12.34 1.93 -5.24
N CYS A 270 12.38 0.62 -5.01
CA CYS A 270 13.55 -0.06 -4.46
C CYS A 270 13.77 -1.40 -5.12
N LYS A 271 15.02 -1.85 -5.14
CA LYS A 271 15.43 -3.15 -5.68
C LYS A 271 16.49 -3.80 -4.82
N TYR A 272 16.34 -5.10 -4.57
CA TYR A 272 17.36 -5.94 -3.96
C TYR A 272 17.50 -7.24 -4.74
N GLY A 273 18.74 -7.68 -5.00
CA GLY A 273 19.02 -8.95 -5.65
C GLY A 273 20.05 -8.83 -6.77
N ILE A 274 19.96 -9.70 -7.76
CA ILE A 274 20.85 -9.69 -8.93
C ILE A 274 20.06 -9.12 -10.12
N VAL A 275 20.59 -8.08 -10.74
CA VAL A 275 20.04 -7.46 -11.96
C VAL A 275 21.15 -7.47 -13.01
N ASN A 276 20.90 -8.10 -14.16
CA ASN A 276 21.89 -8.22 -15.26
C ASN A 276 23.25 -8.80 -14.80
N GLY A 277 23.27 -9.67 -13.78
CA GLY A 277 24.49 -10.29 -13.25
C GLY A 277 25.17 -9.50 -12.13
N GLU A 278 24.73 -8.27 -11.84
CA GLU A 278 25.30 -7.41 -10.79
C GLU A 278 24.43 -7.39 -9.53
N PRO A 279 25.02 -7.36 -8.33
CA PRO A 279 24.29 -7.22 -7.09
C PRO A 279 23.74 -5.80 -6.93
N VAL A 280 22.44 -5.69 -6.70
CA VAL A 280 21.72 -4.41 -6.52
C VAL A 280 21.10 -4.38 -5.13
N ASN A 281 21.27 -3.26 -4.43
CA ASN A 281 20.56 -2.90 -3.20
C ASN A 281 20.36 -1.37 -3.24
N GLU A 282 19.32 -0.93 -3.92
CA GLU A 282 19.18 0.46 -4.32
C GLU A 282 17.76 1.00 -4.12
N ILE A 283 17.69 2.31 -3.93
CA ILE A 283 16.47 3.11 -3.91
C ILE A 283 16.55 4.09 -5.08
N TYR A 284 15.45 4.19 -5.82
CA TYR A 284 15.32 5.03 -7.00
C TYR A 284 14.19 6.05 -6.85
N ALA A 285 14.30 7.18 -7.56
CA ALA A 285 13.18 8.07 -7.80
C ALA A 285 13.13 8.51 -9.26
N SER A 286 11.91 8.65 -9.79
CA SER A 286 11.68 9.24 -11.11
C SER A 286 12.03 10.74 -11.09
N LYS A 287 12.18 11.35 -12.26
CA LYS A 287 12.22 12.80 -12.42
C LYS A 287 10.94 13.42 -11.83
N LEU A 288 11.07 14.61 -11.26
CA LEU A 288 9.92 15.33 -10.69
C LEU A 288 8.87 15.60 -11.79
N GLY A 289 7.64 15.17 -11.54
CA GLY A 289 6.53 15.33 -12.47
C GLY A 289 6.54 14.39 -13.68
N ASP A 290 7.56 13.54 -13.83
CA ASP A 290 7.68 12.62 -14.96
C ASP A 290 7.98 11.19 -14.52
N PHE A 291 6.96 10.37 -14.52
CA PHE A 291 7.04 8.95 -14.12
C PHE A 291 7.76 8.06 -15.17
N ARG A 292 7.99 8.55 -16.38
CA ARG A 292 8.69 7.81 -17.43
C ARG A 292 10.20 7.96 -17.35
N ASN A 293 10.69 9.01 -16.67
CA ASN A 293 12.08 9.38 -16.69
C ASN A 293 12.80 9.01 -15.39
N TRP A 294 13.71 8.04 -15.47
CA TRP A 294 14.49 7.51 -14.36
C TRP A 294 16.01 7.67 -14.55
N ASN A 295 16.41 8.20 -15.70
CA ASN A 295 17.80 8.30 -16.16
C ASN A 295 18.23 9.74 -16.46
N SER A 296 17.56 10.75 -15.92
CA SER A 296 17.95 12.15 -16.08
C SER A 296 18.86 12.58 -14.94
N PHE A 297 20.12 12.83 -15.22
CA PHE A 297 21.16 13.23 -14.27
C PHE A 297 21.93 14.43 -14.82
N ALA A 298 21.24 15.56 -15.04
CA ALA A 298 21.82 16.80 -15.55
C ALA A 298 22.34 17.75 -14.44
N GLY A 299 22.23 17.34 -13.16
CA GLY A 299 22.60 18.15 -12.00
C GLY A 299 21.49 19.09 -11.54
N LEU A 300 20.24 18.87 -11.96
CA LEU A 300 19.08 19.67 -11.58
C LEU A 300 18.36 19.06 -10.35
N SER A 301 17.73 19.92 -9.55
CA SER A 301 16.91 19.48 -8.40
C SER A 301 15.71 18.62 -8.80
N THR A 302 15.28 18.68 -10.05
CA THR A 302 14.18 17.92 -10.63
C THR A 302 14.59 16.56 -11.18
N ASP A 303 15.89 16.26 -11.25
CA ASP A 303 16.42 15.04 -11.83
C ASP A 303 15.96 13.76 -11.14
N SER A 304 16.15 12.65 -11.85
CA SER A 304 16.05 11.30 -11.30
C SER A 304 17.04 11.09 -10.15
N TYR A 305 16.77 10.09 -9.31
CA TYR A 305 17.63 9.78 -8.17
C TYR A 305 17.88 8.28 -8.07
N ALA A 306 19.11 7.91 -7.75
CA ALA A 306 19.49 6.55 -7.44
C ALA A 306 20.49 6.53 -6.29
N ALA A 307 20.32 5.64 -5.31
CA ALA A 307 21.22 5.52 -4.19
C ALA A 307 21.39 4.06 -3.75
N ALA A 308 22.65 3.59 -3.73
CA ALA A 308 23.00 2.31 -3.16
C ALA A 308 22.83 2.32 -1.63
N ARG A 309 22.38 1.18 -1.06
CA ARG A 309 22.14 1.01 0.37
C ARG A 309 23.11 -0.01 0.95
N GLY A 310 23.56 0.25 2.18
CA GLY A 310 24.45 -0.65 2.92
C GLY A 310 23.71 -1.60 3.88
N SER A 311 22.39 -1.50 4.01
CA SER A 311 21.60 -2.40 4.85
C SER A 311 21.40 -3.74 4.17
N ASP A 312 21.53 -4.83 4.92
CA ASP A 312 21.35 -6.19 4.40
C ASP A 312 19.86 -6.56 4.26
N GLY A 313 19.60 -7.61 3.49
CA GLY A 313 18.27 -8.22 3.33
C GLY A 313 17.40 -7.57 2.25
N VAL A 314 16.41 -8.33 1.84
CA VAL A 314 15.44 -7.92 0.81
C VAL A 314 14.53 -6.80 1.31
N PHE A 315 14.08 -5.94 0.41
CA PHE A 315 12.97 -5.05 0.70
C PHE A 315 11.68 -5.86 0.86
N THR A 316 10.86 -5.48 1.83
CA THR A 316 9.64 -6.21 2.20
C THR A 316 8.38 -5.38 2.09
N GLY A 317 8.50 -4.09 1.83
CA GLY A 317 7.41 -3.17 1.63
C GLY A 317 7.89 -1.74 1.40
N ALA A 318 6.97 -0.89 0.97
CA ALA A 318 7.17 0.56 0.86
C ALA A 318 5.89 1.30 1.24
N ALA A 319 6.03 2.49 1.81
CA ALA A 319 4.91 3.37 2.13
C ALA A 319 5.31 4.84 2.01
N ALA A 320 4.41 5.66 1.48
CA ALA A 320 4.52 7.10 1.53
C ALA A 320 3.83 7.62 2.80
N CYS A 321 4.58 8.23 3.70
CA CYS A 321 4.04 8.78 4.94
C CYS A 321 4.97 9.81 5.58
N LEU A 322 4.45 10.59 6.51
CA LEU A 322 5.21 11.58 7.30
C LEU A 322 6.05 12.54 6.42
N GLY A 323 5.53 12.91 5.25
CA GLY A 323 6.20 13.79 4.29
C GLY A 323 7.40 13.18 3.58
N GLY A 324 7.59 11.86 3.68
CA GLY A 324 8.67 11.11 3.07
C GLY A 324 8.25 9.75 2.55
N VAL A 325 9.23 8.93 2.21
CA VAL A 325 9.04 7.55 1.79
C VAL A 325 9.78 6.63 2.74
N ILE A 326 9.16 5.52 3.09
CA ILE A 326 9.76 4.47 3.91
C ILE A 326 9.82 3.19 3.10
N PHE A 327 11.02 2.64 2.96
CA PHE A 327 11.24 1.30 2.44
C PHE A 327 11.57 0.37 3.60
N PHE A 328 10.83 -0.73 3.69
CA PHE A 328 10.99 -1.69 4.77
C PHE A 328 11.90 -2.85 4.38
N LYS A 329 12.65 -3.32 5.37
CA LYS A 329 13.22 -4.65 5.47
C LYS A 329 12.68 -5.30 6.75
N GLU A 330 12.99 -6.55 7.06
CA GLU A 330 12.42 -7.19 8.26
C GLU A 330 12.95 -6.63 9.58
N ASP A 331 14.19 -6.12 9.59
CA ASP A 331 14.92 -5.67 10.78
C ASP A 331 15.30 -4.17 10.76
N CYS A 332 14.95 -3.47 9.70
CA CYS A 332 15.20 -2.03 9.59
C CYS A 332 14.24 -1.35 8.61
N VAL A 333 14.23 -0.04 8.66
CA VAL A 333 13.56 0.82 7.69
C VAL A 333 14.55 1.82 7.10
N GLU A 334 14.45 2.05 5.80
CA GLU A 334 15.15 3.10 5.07
C GLU A 334 14.20 4.27 4.86
N ARG A 335 14.38 5.32 5.64
CA ARG A 335 13.53 6.51 5.56
C ARG A 335 14.14 7.55 4.64
N VAL A 336 13.42 7.87 3.58
CA VAL A 336 13.79 8.92 2.62
C VAL A 336 13.10 10.22 3.00
N TYR A 337 13.89 11.29 3.10
CA TYR A 337 13.43 12.66 3.26
C TYR A 337 13.62 13.39 1.93
N PRO A 338 12.56 13.55 1.13
CA PRO A 338 12.66 14.31 -0.12
C PRO A 338 13.06 15.75 0.14
N SER A 339 13.94 16.27 -0.71
CA SER A 339 14.38 17.66 -0.66
C SER A 339 14.05 18.36 -1.96
N ALA A 340 13.53 19.57 -1.89
CA ALA A 340 13.28 20.41 -3.05
C ALA A 340 14.57 20.79 -3.80
N ALA A 341 15.71 20.75 -3.10
CA ALA A 341 17.04 21.00 -3.69
C ALA A 341 17.63 19.77 -4.41
N GLY A 342 16.91 18.63 -4.46
CA GLY A 342 17.37 17.39 -5.10
C GLY A 342 18.33 16.54 -4.26
N ALA A 343 18.89 17.08 -3.18
CA ALA A 343 19.77 16.35 -2.25
C ALA A 343 18.93 15.57 -1.22
N HIS A 344 18.31 14.47 -1.65
CA HIS A 344 17.48 13.64 -0.77
C HIS A 344 18.33 12.96 0.30
N GLN A 345 17.83 12.92 1.54
CA GLN A 345 18.49 12.22 2.63
C GLN A 345 17.83 10.86 2.87
N ILE A 346 18.64 9.82 3.04
CA ILE A 346 18.18 8.48 3.40
C ILE A 346 18.81 8.09 4.73
N VAL A 347 17.97 7.78 5.71
CA VAL A 347 18.37 7.37 7.06
C VAL A 347 17.91 5.95 7.32
N THR A 348 18.85 5.08 7.70
CA THR A 348 18.55 3.72 8.13
C THR A 348 18.22 3.72 9.62
N LEU A 349 17.03 3.25 9.99
CA LEU A 349 16.62 3.05 11.38
C LEU A 349 16.54 1.54 11.66
N ARG A 350 17.34 1.06 12.62
CA ARG A 350 17.31 -0.33 13.09
C ARG A 350 16.12 -0.53 14.02
N CYS A 351 15.06 -1.14 13.51
CA CYS A 351 13.82 -1.40 14.24
C CYS A 351 13.05 -2.54 13.54
N PRO A 352 12.04 -3.14 14.20
CA PRO A 352 11.14 -4.07 13.52
C PRO A 352 10.51 -3.43 12.28
N GLY A 353 10.71 -4.02 11.12
CA GLY A 353 10.09 -3.60 9.88
C GLY A 353 8.99 -4.57 9.44
N VAL A 354 8.59 -4.50 8.17
CA VAL A 354 7.54 -5.33 7.61
C VAL A 354 8.05 -6.76 7.40
N LYS A 355 7.28 -7.75 7.81
CA LYS A 355 7.56 -9.17 7.54
C LYS A 355 7.47 -9.45 6.04
N LYS A 356 8.38 -10.27 5.52
CA LYS A 356 8.35 -10.73 4.11
C LYS A 356 6.99 -11.34 3.76
N GLY A 357 6.42 -10.93 2.63
CA GLY A 357 5.08 -11.31 2.19
C GLY A 357 3.93 -10.50 2.82
N CYS A 358 4.25 -9.53 3.70
CA CYS A 358 3.27 -8.64 4.32
C CYS A 358 3.40 -7.17 3.86
N GLY A 359 4.04 -6.91 2.72
CA GLY A 359 4.24 -5.55 2.18
C GLY A 359 2.94 -4.75 2.01
N GLY A 360 1.88 -5.43 1.61
CA GLY A 360 0.54 -4.84 1.50
C GLY A 360 -0.14 -4.50 2.83
N SER A 361 0.49 -4.81 3.98
CA SER A 361 -0.06 -4.48 5.30
C SER A 361 0.28 -3.08 5.79
N ALA A 362 1.20 -2.38 5.14
CA ALA A 362 1.57 -1.03 5.52
C ALA A 362 0.48 -0.03 5.12
N ALA A 363 -0.20 0.55 6.11
CA ALA A 363 -1.29 1.50 5.89
C ALA A 363 -1.25 2.65 6.89
N LEU A 364 -1.54 3.84 6.40
CA LEU A 364 -1.60 5.06 7.20
C LEU A 364 -3.01 5.22 7.78
N VAL A 365 -3.10 5.40 9.11
CA VAL A 365 -4.34 5.67 9.83
C VAL A 365 -4.10 6.85 10.76
N ASP A 366 -4.84 7.93 10.58
CA ASP A 366 -4.75 9.15 11.40
C ASP A 366 -3.30 9.63 11.66
N GLY A 367 -2.47 9.59 10.60
CA GLY A 367 -1.07 10.03 10.67
C GLY A 367 -0.10 9.00 11.25
N THR A 368 -0.56 7.85 11.71
CA THR A 368 0.26 6.73 12.20
C THR A 368 0.32 5.62 11.15
N LEU A 369 1.51 5.15 10.84
CA LEU A 369 1.70 4.02 9.93
C LEU A 369 1.60 2.71 10.72
N LEU A 370 0.66 1.85 10.34
CA LEU A 370 0.53 0.51 10.91
C LEU A 370 0.99 -0.54 9.90
N TYR A 371 1.61 -1.61 10.39
CA TYR A 371 2.09 -2.71 9.54
C TYR A 371 2.33 -4.01 10.32
N VAL A 372 2.38 -5.12 9.60
CA VAL A 372 2.67 -6.45 10.15
C VAL A 372 4.18 -6.71 10.10
N GLY A 373 4.79 -6.86 11.27
CA GLY A 373 6.18 -7.30 11.41
C GLY A 373 6.29 -8.78 11.84
N LEU A 374 7.51 -9.21 12.16
CA LEU A 374 7.80 -10.61 12.54
C LEU A 374 7.03 -11.08 13.79
N ASN A 375 6.85 -10.19 14.77
CA ASN A 375 6.32 -10.53 16.09
C ASN A 375 4.94 -9.91 16.39
N GLY A 376 4.27 -9.34 15.40
CA GLY A 376 2.95 -8.72 15.58
C GLY A 376 2.71 -7.52 14.67
N VAL A 377 1.70 -6.73 15.02
CA VAL A 377 1.38 -5.48 14.34
C VAL A 377 2.01 -4.31 15.08
N TYR A 378 2.64 -3.44 14.35
CA TYR A 378 3.34 -2.28 14.88
C TYR A 378 2.69 -0.98 14.40
N ALA A 379 2.70 0.02 15.29
CA ALA A 379 2.38 1.42 15.00
C ALA A 379 3.66 2.23 14.97
N PHE A 380 3.87 3.03 13.92
CA PHE A 380 5.06 3.82 13.67
C PHE A 380 4.67 5.27 13.36
N ASP A 381 5.13 6.18 14.18
CA ASP A 381 4.91 7.64 14.08
C ASP A 381 6.15 8.41 13.59
N GLY A 382 7.19 7.68 13.17
CA GLY A 382 8.48 8.23 12.75
C GLY A 382 9.57 8.08 13.80
N SER A 383 9.27 7.61 15.01
CA SER A 383 10.21 7.28 16.07
C SER A 383 10.51 5.76 16.10
N MET A 384 10.32 5.10 17.24
CA MET A 384 10.45 3.65 17.35
C MET A 384 9.08 2.98 17.27
N PRO A 385 8.92 1.91 16.46
CA PRO A 385 7.65 1.23 16.34
C PRO A 385 7.19 0.60 17.65
N ALA A 386 5.93 0.80 18.00
CA ALA A 386 5.28 0.21 19.16
C ALA A 386 4.39 -0.97 18.75
N CYS A 387 4.51 -2.11 19.45
CA CYS A 387 3.64 -3.26 19.19
C CYS A 387 2.23 -3.01 19.73
N VAL A 388 1.22 -3.03 18.86
CA VAL A 388 -0.19 -2.80 19.21
C VAL A 388 -1.02 -4.09 19.24
N SER A 389 -0.44 -5.22 18.83
CA SER A 389 -1.15 -6.51 18.72
C SER A 389 -1.02 -7.40 19.96
N LEU A 390 -0.53 -6.91 21.09
CA LEU A 390 -0.45 -7.68 22.33
C LEU A 390 -1.79 -8.30 22.75
N PRO A 391 -2.95 -7.63 22.59
CA PRO A 391 -4.25 -8.26 22.89
C PRO A 391 -4.59 -9.46 22.02
N LEU A 392 -4.01 -9.59 20.82
CA LEU A 392 -4.22 -10.74 19.94
C LEU A 392 -3.46 -12.00 20.41
N GLY A 393 -2.60 -11.88 21.44
CA GLY A 393 -1.72 -12.93 21.91
C GLY A 393 -0.53 -13.12 20.96
N ASN A 394 0.11 -14.30 21.01
CA ASN A 394 1.28 -14.62 20.20
C ASN A 394 0.89 -15.04 18.77
N VAL A 395 0.06 -14.25 18.09
CA VAL A 395 -0.34 -14.54 16.70
C VAL A 395 0.75 -14.05 15.75
N ARG A 396 1.30 -14.98 14.96
CA ARG A 396 2.20 -14.67 13.84
C ARG A 396 1.37 -14.60 12.57
N LEU A 397 1.33 -13.43 11.96
CA LEU A 397 0.55 -13.15 10.76
C LEU A 397 1.43 -13.26 9.50
N GLU A 398 0.82 -13.69 8.39
CA GLU A 398 1.45 -13.93 7.10
C GLU A 398 0.52 -13.49 5.96
N ASN A 399 1.11 -13.17 4.81
CA ASN A 399 0.37 -12.77 3.59
C ASN A 399 -0.67 -11.68 3.89
N ALA A 400 -0.22 -10.67 4.63
CA ALA A 400 -1.08 -9.63 5.16
C ALA A 400 -1.28 -8.47 4.16
N VAL A 401 -2.53 -8.03 4.03
CA VAL A 401 -2.92 -6.81 3.31
C VAL A 401 -3.81 -5.97 4.21
N ALA A 402 -3.68 -4.65 4.09
CA ALA A 402 -4.42 -3.74 4.97
C ALA A 402 -4.73 -2.40 4.31
N THR A 403 -5.61 -1.65 4.94
CA THR A 403 -5.89 -0.25 4.62
C THR A 403 -6.33 0.50 5.87
N GLY A 404 -6.17 1.82 5.84
CA GLY A 404 -6.76 2.73 6.82
C GLY A 404 -8.14 3.19 6.33
N TRP A 405 -9.15 3.10 7.19
CA TRP A 405 -10.48 3.62 6.91
C TRP A 405 -11.15 4.08 8.21
N ASN A 406 -11.62 5.32 8.22
CA ASN A 406 -12.42 5.91 9.30
C ASN A 406 -11.80 5.70 10.70
N GLY A 407 -10.49 6.03 10.86
CA GLY A 407 -9.76 5.86 12.11
C GLY A 407 -9.46 4.41 12.49
N GLN A 408 -9.64 3.48 11.58
CA GLN A 408 -9.45 2.05 11.79
C GLN A 408 -8.43 1.47 10.81
N TYR A 409 -7.63 0.54 11.31
CA TYR A 409 -6.73 -0.28 10.50
C TYR A 409 -7.40 -1.62 10.20
N TRP A 410 -7.78 -1.82 8.96
CA TRP A 410 -8.40 -3.05 8.44
C TRP A 410 -7.31 -3.95 7.90
N LEU A 411 -7.22 -5.15 8.45
CA LEU A 411 -6.13 -6.10 8.20
C LEU A 411 -6.71 -7.48 7.84
N ALA A 412 -6.42 -7.96 6.66
CA ALA A 412 -6.63 -9.36 6.29
C ALA A 412 -5.29 -10.09 6.27
N ALA A 413 -5.21 -11.22 6.96
CA ALA A 413 -3.97 -11.99 7.09
C ALA A 413 -4.27 -13.47 7.37
N ARG A 414 -3.25 -14.31 7.25
CA ARG A 414 -3.28 -15.70 7.69
C ARG A 414 -2.40 -15.87 8.92
N ASP A 415 -2.79 -16.75 9.83
CA ASP A 415 -1.88 -17.17 10.90
C ASP A 415 -0.95 -18.30 10.45
N ALA A 416 0.01 -18.66 11.29
CA ALA A 416 0.97 -19.73 10.99
C ALA A 416 0.33 -21.12 10.77
N ALA A 417 -0.93 -21.32 11.18
CA ALA A 417 -1.72 -22.52 10.89
C ALA A 417 -2.49 -22.42 9.58
N GLY A 418 -2.37 -21.31 8.85
CA GLY A 418 -3.07 -21.03 7.60
C GLY A 418 -4.52 -20.53 7.78
N LYS A 419 -4.99 -20.34 9.03
CA LYS A 419 -6.32 -19.80 9.29
C LYS A 419 -6.37 -18.32 8.91
N ARG A 420 -7.41 -17.93 8.22
CA ARG A 420 -7.64 -16.56 7.75
C ARG A 420 -8.30 -15.72 8.85
N HIS A 421 -7.95 -14.46 8.87
CA HIS A 421 -8.46 -13.47 9.81
C HIS A 421 -8.66 -12.14 9.12
N VAL A 422 -9.83 -11.55 9.27
CA VAL A 422 -10.07 -10.14 9.01
C VAL A 422 -10.16 -9.45 10.37
N LEU A 423 -9.13 -8.68 10.69
CA LEU A 423 -8.97 -7.97 11.95
C LEU A 423 -9.13 -6.47 11.74
N VAL A 424 -9.70 -5.79 12.70
CA VAL A 424 -9.86 -4.33 12.69
C VAL A 424 -9.30 -3.77 13.99
N TYR A 425 -8.38 -2.83 13.89
CA TYR A 425 -7.84 -2.10 15.02
C TYR A 425 -8.40 -0.67 15.02
N ASP A 426 -9.15 -0.35 16.06
CA ASP A 426 -9.63 1.00 16.33
C ASP A 426 -8.51 1.79 17.02
N THR A 427 -7.96 2.78 16.33
CA THR A 427 -6.82 3.55 16.81
C THR A 427 -7.22 4.49 17.95
N ALA A 428 -8.45 5.01 17.95
CA ALA A 428 -8.93 5.95 18.96
C ALA A 428 -9.08 5.31 20.33
N HIS A 429 -9.45 4.02 20.38
CA HIS A 429 -9.71 3.30 21.62
C HIS A 429 -8.64 2.24 21.93
N GLY A 430 -7.74 1.93 21.00
CA GLY A 430 -6.73 0.89 21.15
C GLY A 430 -7.32 -0.53 21.16
N LEU A 431 -8.42 -0.77 20.48
CA LEU A 431 -9.19 -2.00 20.53
C LEU A 431 -9.10 -2.80 19.25
N TRP A 432 -8.97 -4.13 19.39
CA TRP A 432 -9.04 -5.07 18.29
C TRP A 432 -10.41 -5.71 18.17
N HIS A 433 -10.85 -5.90 16.94
CA HIS A 433 -12.06 -6.63 16.60
C HIS A 433 -11.74 -7.66 15.51
N ARG A 434 -12.48 -8.76 15.45
CA ARG A 434 -12.42 -9.71 14.37
C ARG A 434 -13.72 -9.69 13.59
N GLN A 435 -13.63 -9.52 12.28
CA GLN A 435 -14.77 -9.63 11.38
C GLN A 435 -15.08 -11.11 11.11
N ASP A 436 -14.35 -11.72 10.22
CA ASP A 436 -14.54 -13.12 9.80
C ASP A 436 -13.23 -13.74 9.29
N ASP A 437 -13.34 -14.73 8.41
CA ASP A 437 -12.25 -15.45 7.77
C ASP A 437 -12.20 -15.27 6.24
N ALA A 438 -12.77 -14.18 5.72
CA ALA A 438 -12.66 -13.83 4.31
C ALA A 438 -11.20 -13.68 3.86
N ASP A 439 -10.91 -14.09 2.62
CA ASP A 439 -9.54 -14.12 2.08
C ASP A 439 -9.31 -12.93 1.15
N PHE A 440 -9.16 -11.75 1.72
CA PHE A 440 -8.88 -10.54 0.95
C PHE A 440 -7.43 -10.51 0.45
N MET A 441 -7.26 -10.09 -0.80
CA MET A 441 -5.96 -9.83 -1.41
C MET A 441 -5.64 -8.33 -1.52
N ALA A 442 -6.64 -7.47 -1.45
CA ALA A 442 -6.47 -6.02 -1.50
C ALA A 442 -7.68 -5.31 -0.89
N PHE A 443 -7.42 -4.11 -0.38
CA PHE A 443 -8.44 -3.15 0.02
C PHE A 443 -8.24 -1.83 -0.72
N ALA A 444 -9.33 -1.08 -0.92
CA ALA A 444 -9.29 0.29 -1.43
C ALA A 444 -10.37 1.14 -0.75
N VAL A 445 -10.08 2.42 -0.55
CA VAL A 445 -11.03 3.39 -0.01
C VAL A 445 -11.40 4.37 -1.11
N CYS A 446 -12.68 4.43 -1.47
CA CYS A 446 -13.22 5.28 -2.53
C CYS A 446 -14.39 6.08 -1.99
N ASP A 447 -14.31 7.41 -2.09
CA ASP A 447 -15.38 8.33 -1.69
C ASP A 447 -15.99 7.98 -0.31
N GLY A 448 -15.09 7.70 0.65
CA GLY A 448 -15.48 7.33 2.01
C GLY A 448 -15.99 5.90 2.20
N ALA A 449 -16.21 5.12 1.15
CA ALA A 449 -16.55 3.70 1.22
C ALA A 449 -15.31 2.81 1.18
N LEU A 450 -15.36 1.70 1.94
CA LEU A 450 -14.31 0.69 1.97
C LEU A 450 -14.67 -0.47 1.06
N TYR A 451 -13.77 -0.79 0.14
CA TYR A 451 -13.89 -1.94 -0.76
C TYR A 451 -12.83 -2.98 -0.44
N GLY A 452 -13.21 -4.25 -0.54
CA GLY A 452 -12.32 -5.39 -0.40
C GLY A 452 -12.42 -6.34 -1.59
N LEU A 453 -11.27 -6.75 -2.13
CA LEU A 453 -11.19 -7.74 -3.21
C LEU A 453 -10.75 -9.08 -2.63
N GLU A 454 -11.62 -10.07 -2.70
CA GLU A 454 -11.32 -11.44 -2.27
C GLU A 454 -10.52 -12.20 -3.34
N ARG A 455 -9.65 -13.11 -2.90
CA ARG A 455 -8.95 -14.05 -3.81
C ARG A 455 -9.92 -14.94 -4.58
N GLY A 456 -11.13 -15.16 -4.06
CA GLY A 456 -12.22 -15.86 -4.72
C GLY A 456 -12.92 -15.07 -5.84
N GLY A 457 -12.55 -13.80 -6.05
CA GLY A 457 -13.05 -12.95 -7.11
C GLY A 457 -14.13 -11.97 -6.70
N ALA A 458 -14.69 -12.05 -5.49
CA ALA A 458 -15.69 -11.09 -5.05
C ALA A 458 -15.07 -9.73 -4.76
N LEU A 459 -15.54 -8.67 -5.41
CA LEU A 459 -15.30 -7.28 -5.05
C LEU A 459 -16.47 -6.83 -4.18
N LEU A 460 -16.18 -6.54 -2.92
CA LEU A 460 -17.16 -6.24 -1.89
C LEU A 460 -17.11 -4.77 -1.48
N ASP A 461 -18.27 -4.14 -1.38
CA ASP A 461 -18.47 -2.92 -0.58
C ASP A 461 -18.65 -3.34 0.88
N MET A 462 -17.66 -3.05 1.71
CA MET A 462 -17.62 -3.42 3.12
C MET A 462 -18.57 -2.57 3.99
N THR A 463 -19.05 -1.44 3.44
CA THR A 463 -19.97 -0.52 4.13
C THR A 463 -21.43 -0.84 3.84
N GLY A 464 -21.68 -1.68 2.83
CA GLY A 464 -23.03 -2.06 2.42
C GLY A 464 -23.82 -0.99 1.69
N GLY A 465 -23.14 0.03 1.15
CA GLY A 465 -23.77 1.12 0.40
C GLY A 465 -24.15 0.74 -1.04
N SER A 466 -23.47 -0.26 -1.61
CA SER A 466 -23.62 -0.65 -3.03
C SER A 466 -23.59 -2.17 -3.21
N GLY A 467 -24.02 -2.63 -4.38
CA GLY A 467 -24.01 -4.04 -4.78
C GLY A 467 -25.13 -4.89 -4.19
N THR A 468 -25.04 -6.22 -4.43
CA THR A 468 -25.99 -7.19 -3.88
C THR A 468 -25.64 -7.51 -2.44
N GLN A 469 -26.55 -7.15 -1.52
CA GLN A 469 -26.32 -7.26 -0.08
C GLN A 469 -26.34 -8.71 0.42
N GLU A 470 -25.52 -9.00 1.44
CA GLU A 470 -25.66 -10.21 2.25
C GLU A 470 -27.07 -10.29 2.86
N GLU A 471 -27.73 -11.44 2.80
CA GLU A 471 -29.04 -11.62 3.40
C GLU A 471 -29.03 -11.50 4.91
N THR A 472 -28.02 -12.09 5.55
CA THR A 472 -27.91 -12.12 7.02
C THR A 472 -26.45 -12.19 7.47
N VAL A 473 -26.11 -11.42 8.50
CA VAL A 473 -24.81 -11.48 9.16
C VAL A 473 -24.90 -12.35 10.42
N ARG A 474 -24.13 -13.42 10.46
CA ARG A 474 -23.95 -14.24 11.69
C ARG A 474 -22.83 -13.63 12.50
N TRP A 475 -22.99 -13.61 13.83
CA TRP A 475 -22.01 -13.03 14.72
C TRP A 475 -21.84 -13.83 16.01
N MET A 476 -20.71 -13.64 16.69
CA MET A 476 -20.41 -14.31 17.93
C MET A 476 -19.42 -13.48 18.78
N ALA A 477 -19.59 -13.52 20.09
CA ALA A 477 -18.63 -13.04 21.07
C ALA A 477 -18.51 -14.04 22.23
N GLU A 478 -17.29 -14.49 22.50
CA GLU A 478 -16.96 -15.41 23.60
C GLU A 478 -15.97 -14.76 24.55
N THR A 479 -16.29 -14.69 25.82
CA THR A 479 -15.39 -14.16 26.86
C THR A 479 -14.21 -15.11 27.10
N GLY A 480 -13.15 -14.59 27.69
CA GLY A 480 -12.16 -15.40 28.38
C GLY A 480 -12.76 -16.07 29.64
N GLU A 481 -11.92 -16.65 30.46
CA GLU A 481 -12.32 -17.21 31.73
C GLU A 481 -12.63 -16.09 32.72
N LEU A 482 -13.89 -15.98 33.10
CA LEU A 482 -14.38 -14.96 34.02
C LEU A 482 -14.33 -15.47 35.48
N GLY A 483 -13.44 -14.89 36.26
CA GLY A 483 -13.36 -15.11 37.70
C GLY A 483 -14.34 -14.24 38.51
N LEU A 484 -15.05 -13.31 37.88
CA LEU A 484 -16.01 -12.38 38.46
C LEU A 484 -15.46 -11.68 39.73
N SER A 485 -14.21 -11.21 39.64
CA SER A 485 -13.48 -10.48 40.69
C SER A 485 -13.25 -11.25 42.03
N THR A 486 -13.41 -12.58 42.01
CA THR A 486 -13.11 -13.41 43.18
C THR A 486 -12.51 -14.75 42.74
N PRO A 487 -11.43 -15.23 43.39
CA PRO A 487 -10.85 -16.55 43.16
C PRO A 487 -11.65 -17.71 43.79
N GLU A 488 -12.56 -17.39 44.69
CA GLU A 488 -13.37 -18.35 45.45
C GLU A 488 -14.42 -19.05 44.58
N SER A 489 -14.94 -20.18 45.06
CA SER A 489 -16.09 -20.85 44.45
C SER A 489 -17.33 -19.95 44.51
N LYS A 490 -18.09 -19.92 43.43
CA LYS A 490 -19.30 -19.10 43.31
C LYS A 490 -20.41 -19.81 42.53
N TYR A 491 -21.59 -19.26 42.62
CA TYR A 491 -22.76 -19.69 41.86
C TYR A 491 -23.26 -18.50 41.04
N LEU A 492 -23.23 -18.60 39.71
CA LEU A 492 -23.88 -17.63 38.82
C LEU A 492 -25.39 -17.88 38.89
N THR A 493 -26.15 -16.88 39.32
CA THR A 493 -27.60 -17.03 39.58
C THR A 493 -28.44 -16.46 38.42
N ARG A 494 -27.98 -15.39 37.77
CA ARG A 494 -28.65 -14.79 36.63
C ARG A 494 -27.70 -13.97 35.78
N LEU A 495 -28.07 -13.84 34.50
CA LEU A 495 -27.42 -13.00 33.55
C LEU A 495 -28.43 -11.97 33.03
N GLU A 496 -28.07 -10.71 32.98
CA GLU A 496 -28.87 -9.63 32.42
C GLU A 496 -28.20 -9.09 31.18
N LEU A 497 -28.94 -9.05 30.07
CA LEU A 497 -28.53 -8.49 28.79
C LEU A 497 -29.37 -7.27 28.45
N ARG A 498 -28.73 -6.13 28.14
CA ARG A 498 -29.41 -4.99 27.59
C ARG A 498 -29.04 -4.90 26.11
N VAL A 499 -30.02 -5.21 25.24
CA VAL A 499 -29.78 -5.36 23.79
C VAL A 499 -30.87 -4.68 22.97
N GLN A 500 -30.52 -4.33 21.74
CA GLN A 500 -31.42 -3.77 20.73
C GLN A 500 -31.33 -4.66 19.47
N PRO A 501 -32.15 -5.69 19.37
CA PRO A 501 -32.27 -6.48 18.15
C PRO A 501 -33.15 -5.75 17.12
N GLU A 502 -32.75 -5.81 15.84
CA GLU A 502 -33.50 -5.19 14.74
C GLU A 502 -34.16 -6.27 13.86
N GLY A 503 -35.42 -6.07 13.52
CA GLY A 503 -36.16 -6.93 12.60
C GLY A 503 -36.24 -8.40 13.03
N ARG A 504 -35.70 -9.31 12.22
CA ARG A 504 -35.68 -10.76 12.50
C ARG A 504 -34.40 -11.24 13.20
N ALA A 505 -33.68 -10.34 13.84
CA ALA A 505 -32.46 -10.71 14.55
C ALA A 505 -32.74 -11.75 15.65
N ARG A 506 -31.79 -12.67 15.85
CA ARG A 506 -31.82 -13.67 16.93
C ARG A 506 -30.51 -13.58 17.69
N LEU A 507 -30.58 -13.72 19.01
CA LEU A 507 -29.44 -13.78 19.91
C LEU A 507 -29.63 -14.92 20.88
N GLU A 508 -28.64 -15.77 21.03
CA GLU A 508 -28.57 -16.84 22.00
C GLU A 508 -27.41 -16.58 22.97
N ALA A 509 -27.69 -16.72 24.26
CA ALA A 509 -26.67 -16.64 25.32
C ALA A 509 -26.37 -18.03 25.89
N LEU A 510 -25.08 -18.35 26.01
CA LEU A 510 -24.60 -19.65 26.49
C LEU A 510 -23.57 -19.44 27.61
N VAL A 511 -23.46 -20.44 28.49
CA VAL A 511 -22.43 -20.52 29.52
C VAL A 511 -21.66 -21.82 29.46
N SER A 512 -20.38 -21.77 29.76
CA SER A 512 -19.52 -22.93 29.95
C SER A 512 -18.79 -22.86 31.30
N TYR A 513 -18.74 -23.99 32.00
CA TYR A 513 -18.07 -24.13 33.30
C TYR A 513 -16.80 -24.99 33.22
N ASP A 514 -16.43 -25.46 32.01
CA ASP A 514 -15.34 -26.42 31.76
C ASP A 514 -14.31 -25.89 30.76
N GLY A 515 -14.16 -24.57 30.69
CA GLY A 515 -13.20 -23.93 29.80
C GLY A 515 -13.62 -23.90 28.34
N GLY A 516 -14.91 -23.99 28.04
CA GLY A 516 -15.46 -23.92 26.70
C GLY A 516 -15.61 -25.28 25.98
N ARG A 517 -15.47 -26.41 26.72
CA ARG A 517 -15.67 -27.76 26.15
C ARG A 517 -17.14 -28.05 25.95
N CYS A 518 -17.98 -27.75 26.95
CA CYS A 518 -19.42 -27.90 26.86
C CYS A 518 -20.12 -26.55 27.07
N TRP A 519 -21.19 -26.32 26.32
CA TRP A 519 -21.95 -25.08 26.38
C TRP A 519 -23.41 -25.37 26.70
N GLU A 520 -23.94 -24.67 27.68
CA GLU A 520 -25.35 -24.73 28.09
C GLU A 520 -26.06 -23.45 27.65
N THR A 521 -27.17 -23.57 26.93
CA THR A 521 -28.00 -22.43 26.51
C THR A 521 -28.75 -21.87 27.73
N LEU A 522 -28.62 -20.56 27.92
CA LEU A 522 -29.28 -19.83 29.01
C LEU A 522 -30.64 -19.27 28.57
N GLY A 523 -30.72 -18.87 27.32
CA GLY A 523 -31.92 -18.32 26.73
C GLY A 523 -31.68 -17.73 25.35
N GLU A 524 -32.77 -17.41 24.68
CA GLU A 524 -32.80 -16.83 23.36
C GLU A 524 -33.63 -15.54 23.34
N VAL A 525 -33.17 -14.54 22.61
CA VAL A 525 -33.91 -13.30 22.30
C VAL A 525 -34.24 -13.34 20.82
N ILE A 526 -35.50 -13.26 20.45
CA ILE A 526 -35.97 -13.35 19.06
C ILE A 526 -36.69 -12.09 18.67
N GLY A 527 -36.25 -11.50 17.56
CA GLY A 527 -36.87 -10.35 16.95
C GLY A 527 -36.85 -9.09 17.81
N GLY A 528 -37.28 -8.01 17.23
CA GLY A 528 -37.41 -6.73 17.94
C GLY A 528 -37.96 -5.63 17.05
N ASP A 529 -38.59 -4.68 17.70
CA ASP A 529 -39.07 -3.43 17.10
C ASP A 529 -37.95 -2.37 16.98
N GLY A 530 -36.68 -2.79 17.15
CA GLY A 530 -35.54 -1.89 17.16
C GLY A 530 -35.42 -1.07 18.44
N GLN A 531 -36.14 -1.43 19.52
CA GLN A 531 -36.02 -0.76 20.82
C GLN A 531 -35.05 -1.49 21.74
N THR A 532 -34.34 -0.73 22.57
CA THR A 532 -33.46 -1.27 23.60
C THR A 532 -34.29 -1.88 24.74
N ARG A 533 -34.06 -3.18 25.02
CA ARG A 533 -34.74 -3.92 26.11
C ARG A 533 -33.73 -4.65 27.00
N GLY A 534 -34.10 -4.82 28.26
CA GLY A 534 -33.40 -5.66 29.23
C GLY A 534 -34.00 -7.07 29.24
N TYR A 535 -33.15 -8.08 29.14
CA TYR A 535 -33.53 -9.49 29.18
C TYR A 535 -32.85 -10.14 30.40
N LEU A 536 -33.65 -10.76 31.25
CA LEU A 536 -33.19 -11.49 32.38
C LEU A 536 -33.16 -12.99 32.04
N LEU A 537 -31.96 -13.57 32.06
CA LEU A 537 -31.75 -14.99 31.80
C LEU A 537 -31.51 -15.72 33.10
N HIS A 538 -32.36 -16.69 33.40
CA HIS A 538 -32.26 -17.49 34.63
C HIS A 538 -31.40 -18.72 34.39
N LEU A 539 -30.46 -18.94 35.31
CA LEU A 539 -29.50 -20.04 35.28
C LEU A 539 -29.86 -21.09 36.30
N ARG A 540 -29.49 -22.34 36.03
CA ARG A 540 -29.36 -23.33 37.07
C ARG A 540 -28.03 -23.09 37.78
N PRO A 541 -28.05 -22.64 39.07
CA PRO A 541 -26.79 -22.33 39.75
C PRO A 541 -25.88 -23.55 39.80
N ARG A 542 -24.66 -23.39 39.32
CA ARG A 542 -23.63 -24.43 39.36
C ARG A 542 -22.40 -23.89 40.07
N ARG A 543 -21.80 -24.65 40.96
CA ARG A 543 -20.57 -24.26 41.65
C ARG A 543 -19.42 -24.19 40.66
N CYS A 544 -18.78 -23.05 40.55
CA CYS A 544 -17.62 -22.84 39.66
C CYS A 544 -16.63 -21.85 40.26
N ARG A 545 -15.36 -21.94 39.88
CA ARG A 545 -14.34 -20.92 40.12
C ARG A 545 -14.26 -19.94 38.96
N GLN A 546 -14.40 -20.44 37.74
CA GLN A 546 -14.37 -19.69 36.52
C GLN A 546 -15.49 -20.17 35.59
N LEU A 547 -15.94 -19.29 34.74
CA LEU A 547 -16.91 -19.60 33.67
C LEU A 547 -16.60 -18.80 32.43
N ARG A 548 -17.14 -19.23 31.28
CA ARG A 548 -17.15 -18.46 30.05
C ARG A 548 -18.58 -18.17 29.62
N LEU A 549 -18.77 -17.01 29.01
CA LEU A 549 -20.03 -16.62 28.40
C LEU A 549 -19.84 -16.51 26.90
N ARG A 550 -20.82 -16.95 26.12
CA ARG A 550 -20.87 -16.79 24.68
C ARG A 550 -22.21 -16.20 24.29
N LEU A 551 -22.15 -15.11 23.53
CA LEU A 551 -23.27 -14.55 22.80
C LEU A 551 -23.09 -14.91 21.34
N LYS A 552 -24.09 -15.44 20.69
CA LYS A 552 -24.09 -15.66 19.24
C LYS A 552 -25.45 -15.28 18.66
N GLY A 553 -25.45 -14.84 17.43
CA GLY A 553 -26.69 -14.41 16.82
C GLY A 553 -26.63 -14.29 15.31
N VAL A 554 -27.76 -13.88 14.77
CA VAL A 554 -27.98 -13.64 13.34
C VAL A 554 -28.77 -12.35 13.18
N GLY A 555 -28.39 -11.51 12.22
CA GLY A 555 -29.02 -10.21 11.96
C GLY A 555 -28.46 -9.09 12.84
N ARG A 556 -28.98 -7.88 12.64
CA ARG A 556 -28.47 -6.67 13.30
C ARG A 556 -28.86 -6.64 14.77
N CYS A 557 -27.87 -6.44 15.63
CA CYS A 557 -28.07 -6.37 17.08
C CYS A 557 -27.02 -5.42 17.68
N ARG A 558 -27.48 -4.60 18.64
CA ARG A 558 -26.60 -3.81 19.50
C ARG A 558 -26.66 -4.34 20.92
N VAL A 559 -25.51 -4.52 21.55
CA VAL A 559 -25.38 -4.97 22.95
C VAL A 559 -24.86 -3.80 23.76
N TYR A 560 -25.70 -3.30 24.67
CA TYR A 560 -25.41 -2.15 25.53
C TYR A 560 -24.75 -2.52 26.84
N SER A 561 -25.18 -3.64 27.42
CA SER A 561 -24.53 -4.13 28.64
C SER A 561 -24.78 -5.63 28.87
N LEU A 562 -23.84 -6.22 29.61
CA LEU A 562 -23.87 -7.59 30.07
C LEU A 562 -23.61 -7.58 31.59
N SER A 563 -24.56 -8.01 32.40
CA SER A 563 -24.44 -8.08 33.87
C SER A 563 -24.55 -9.50 34.35
N ALA A 564 -23.62 -9.93 35.17
CA ALA A 564 -23.63 -11.22 35.86
C ALA A 564 -23.92 -11.03 37.36
N VAL A 565 -24.91 -11.76 37.89
CA VAL A 565 -25.22 -11.78 39.31
C VAL A 565 -24.82 -13.13 39.86
N TYR A 566 -24.03 -13.12 40.93
CA TYR A 566 -23.48 -14.33 41.53
C TYR A 566 -23.50 -14.29 43.08
N GLU A 567 -23.46 -15.46 43.67
CA GLU A 567 -23.33 -15.67 45.09
C GLU A 567 -22.00 -16.37 45.39
N LYS A 568 -21.33 -15.98 46.49
CA LYS A 568 -20.15 -16.71 46.93
C LYS A 568 -20.56 -18.08 47.43
N GLY A 569 -19.85 -19.12 47.01
CA GLY A 569 -19.99 -20.47 47.55
C GLY A 569 -19.25 -20.61 48.86
N SER A 570 -19.64 -21.58 49.69
CA SER A 570 -18.86 -21.98 50.84
C SER A 570 -17.54 -22.62 50.40
N ASP A 571 -16.44 -22.29 51.05
CA ASP A 571 -15.12 -22.92 50.84
C ASP A 571 -14.96 -24.23 51.60
N GLY A 572 -16.06 -24.94 51.86
CA GLY A 572 -16.00 -26.28 52.42
C GLY A 572 -15.35 -27.28 51.45
N PRO A 573 -14.66 -28.31 51.97
CA PRO A 573 -13.94 -29.29 51.20
C PRO A 573 -14.78 -30.02 50.16
#